data_61c4d65c3b36bf13948be5c852b23090
#
_entry.id   61c4d65c3b36bf13948be5c852b23090
#
_cell.length_a   1.000
_cell.length_b   1.000
_cell.length_c   1.000
_cell.angle_alpha   90.00
_cell.angle_beta   90.00
_cell.angle_gamma   90.00
#
_symmetry.space_group_name_H-M   'P 1'
#
loop_
_entity.id
_entity.type
_entity.pdbx_description
1 polymer ?
#
loop_
_entity_poly.entity_id
_entity_poly.type
_entity_poly.pdbx_seq_one_letter_code
_entity_poly.pdbx_strand_id
1 'polypeptide(L)'
;MSIVVRDVREHELDSILALNNAAGPAILPLDAARLRWFFDTAEYFRVAVRDGTLSGFLVAFGSGSGHDSSNFRWFRDRHGRFLYIDRIVVASRRRGGGLGRALYADVQSYAELRYPLLACEVFVEHDSDPARVFHGSFGFHEVGQHVMPAGAGVPEDIRASMLVKELCSYAWVHEHYGDALPDVPWLAQPRIPAPAHRATGT
;
A
#
# COMPACT_ATOMS: atom_id res chain seq x y z
N MET A 1 -23.32 -0.33 10.90
CA MET A 1 -22.42 -0.35 9.70
C MET A 1 -21.05 -0.84 10.14
N SER A 2 -20.68 -2.05 9.73
CA SER A 2 -19.40 -2.67 10.11
C SER A 2 -18.39 -2.51 8.96
N ILE A 3 -17.16 -2.10 9.29
CA ILE A 3 -16.01 -2.12 8.39
C ILE A 3 -15.11 -3.26 8.86
N VAL A 4 -14.74 -4.14 7.93
CA VAL A 4 -13.80 -5.23 8.17
C VAL A 4 -12.63 -5.06 7.22
N VAL A 5 -11.40 -5.02 7.77
CA VAL A 5 -10.16 -5.07 6.99
C VAL A 5 -9.60 -6.49 7.10
N ARG A 6 -9.29 -7.10 5.98
CA ARG A 6 -8.77 -8.47 5.91
C ARG A 6 -7.92 -8.69 4.67
N ASP A 7 -7.18 -9.76 4.64
CA ASP A 7 -6.40 -10.15 3.46
C ASP A 7 -7.31 -10.35 2.25
N VAL A 8 -6.78 -9.94 1.10
CA VAL A 8 -7.39 -10.16 -0.21
C VAL A 8 -7.47 -11.66 -0.51
N ARG A 9 -8.52 -12.07 -1.21
CA ARG A 9 -8.70 -13.42 -1.72
C ARG A 9 -8.52 -13.45 -3.23
N GLU A 10 -7.99 -14.54 -3.76
CA GLU A 10 -7.71 -14.68 -5.20
C GLU A 10 -8.93 -14.40 -6.09
N HIS A 11 -10.10 -14.93 -5.72
CA HIS A 11 -11.33 -14.73 -6.49
C HIS A 11 -11.87 -13.28 -6.46
N GLU A 12 -11.25 -12.38 -5.68
CA GLU A 12 -11.62 -10.96 -5.61
C GLU A 12 -10.81 -10.10 -6.58
N LEU A 13 -9.81 -10.65 -7.26
CA LEU A 13 -8.88 -9.88 -8.10
C LEU A 13 -9.59 -9.12 -9.21
N ASP A 14 -10.59 -9.71 -9.87
CA ASP A 14 -11.37 -9.01 -10.92
C ASP A 14 -12.12 -7.80 -10.35
N SER A 15 -12.69 -7.93 -9.15
CA SER A 15 -13.37 -6.82 -8.47
C SER A 15 -12.40 -5.72 -8.06
N ILE A 16 -11.20 -6.08 -7.64
CA ILE A 16 -10.12 -5.15 -7.29
C ILE A 16 -9.62 -4.42 -8.52
N LEU A 17 -9.42 -5.13 -9.64
CA LEU A 17 -9.01 -4.54 -10.91
C LEU A 17 -10.02 -3.50 -11.38
N ALA A 18 -11.32 -3.84 -11.36
CA ALA A 18 -12.39 -2.92 -11.69
C ALA A 18 -12.42 -1.69 -10.77
N LEU A 19 -12.24 -1.91 -9.46
CA LEU A 19 -12.21 -0.84 -8.47
C LEU A 19 -10.99 0.09 -8.67
N ASN A 20 -9.82 -0.47 -8.95
CA ASN A 20 -8.62 0.30 -9.27
C ASN A 20 -8.84 1.20 -10.49
N ASN A 21 -9.30 0.61 -11.59
CA ASN A 21 -9.40 1.31 -12.87
C ASN A 21 -10.57 2.31 -12.92
N ALA A 22 -11.49 2.24 -11.95
CA ALA A 22 -12.55 3.24 -11.73
C ALA A 22 -12.15 4.34 -10.73
N ALA A 23 -10.96 4.32 -10.15
CA ALA A 23 -10.57 5.24 -9.06
C ALA A 23 -10.31 6.68 -9.54
N GLY A 24 -10.08 6.87 -10.83
CA GLY A 24 -9.79 8.17 -11.46
C GLY A 24 -8.30 8.41 -11.71
N PRO A 25 -7.92 9.59 -12.21
CA PRO A 25 -6.59 9.87 -12.75
C PRO A 25 -5.47 9.87 -11.70
N ALA A 26 -5.80 10.04 -10.42
CA ALA A 26 -4.80 10.01 -9.34
C ALA A 26 -4.27 8.59 -9.04
N ILE A 27 -4.82 7.55 -9.65
CA ILE A 27 -4.39 6.15 -9.49
C ILE A 27 -4.11 5.58 -10.87
N LEU A 28 -2.89 5.14 -11.10
CA LEU A 28 -2.53 4.52 -12.37
C LEU A 28 -3.34 3.25 -12.61
N PRO A 29 -3.82 3.05 -13.85
CA PRO A 29 -4.54 1.84 -14.20
C PRO A 29 -3.65 0.60 -14.05
N LEU A 30 -4.28 -0.53 -13.81
CA LEU A 30 -3.63 -1.84 -13.78
C LEU A 30 -4.19 -2.71 -14.88
N ASP A 31 -3.36 -3.63 -15.36
CA ASP A 31 -3.80 -4.82 -16.07
C ASP A 31 -3.86 -6.04 -15.11
N ALA A 32 -4.41 -7.13 -15.61
CA ALA A 32 -4.57 -8.35 -14.82
C ALA A 32 -3.22 -8.97 -14.43
N ALA A 33 -2.22 -8.88 -15.30
CA ALA A 33 -0.89 -9.43 -15.04
C ALA A 33 -0.18 -8.67 -13.92
N ARG A 34 -0.25 -7.33 -13.92
CA ARG A 34 0.32 -6.50 -12.86
C ARG A 34 -0.41 -6.70 -11.53
N LEU A 35 -1.74 -6.80 -11.54
CA LEU A 35 -2.50 -7.10 -10.32
C LEU A 35 -2.18 -8.50 -9.78
N ARG A 36 -2.00 -9.49 -10.66
CA ARG A 36 -1.56 -10.83 -10.27
C ARG A 36 -0.18 -10.77 -9.61
N TRP A 37 0.76 -10.04 -10.20
CA TRP A 37 2.07 -9.85 -9.59
C TRP A 37 1.96 -9.19 -8.20
N PHE A 38 1.10 -8.20 -8.02
CA PHE A 38 0.83 -7.63 -6.69
C PHE A 38 0.32 -8.70 -5.72
N PHE A 39 -0.63 -9.53 -6.17
CA PHE A 39 -1.19 -10.59 -5.35
C PHE A 39 -0.13 -11.58 -4.89
N ASP A 40 0.80 -11.94 -5.75
CA ASP A 40 1.82 -12.96 -5.47
C ASP A 40 3.01 -12.42 -4.66
N THR A 41 3.31 -11.11 -4.74
CA THR A 41 4.56 -10.54 -4.21
C THR A 41 4.40 -9.45 -3.15
N ALA A 42 3.22 -8.82 -3.03
CA ALA A 42 3.00 -7.79 -2.02
C ALA A 42 3.10 -8.37 -0.61
N GLU A 43 3.83 -7.68 0.25
CA GLU A 43 3.94 -8.05 1.66
C GLU A 43 2.64 -7.78 2.42
N TYR A 44 1.95 -6.71 2.04
CA TYR A 44 0.66 -6.33 2.58
C TYR A 44 -0.33 -6.10 1.43
N PHE A 45 -1.42 -6.88 1.39
CA PHE A 45 -2.50 -6.67 0.44
C PHE A 45 -3.83 -6.98 1.11
N ARG A 46 -4.53 -5.94 1.55
CA ARG A 46 -5.79 -6.05 2.27
C ARG A 46 -6.92 -5.28 1.62
N VAL A 47 -8.12 -5.80 1.82
CA VAL A 47 -9.37 -5.20 1.38
C VAL A 47 -10.16 -4.69 2.56
N ALA A 48 -10.88 -3.58 2.34
CA ALA A 48 -11.89 -3.08 3.27
C ALA A 48 -13.28 -3.47 2.75
N VAL A 49 -13.98 -4.25 3.55
CA VAL A 49 -15.35 -4.70 3.28
C VAL A 49 -16.30 -3.92 4.18
N ARG A 50 -17.32 -3.33 3.60
CA ARG A 50 -18.37 -2.62 4.32
C ARG A 50 -19.73 -3.23 4.00
N ASP A 51 -20.43 -3.67 5.05
CA ASP A 51 -21.74 -4.32 4.92
C ASP A 51 -21.74 -5.46 3.88
N GLY A 52 -20.71 -6.31 3.94
CA GLY A 52 -20.52 -7.46 3.03
C GLY A 52 -19.97 -7.12 1.64
N THR A 53 -19.81 -5.83 1.29
CA THR A 53 -19.35 -5.40 -0.04
C THR A 53 -17.90 -4.92 0.01
N LEU A 54 -17.03 -5.45 -0.89
CA LEU A 54 -15.68 -4.96 -1.11
C LEU A 54 -15.77 -3.50 -1.55
N SER A 55 -15.16 -2.61 -0.78
CA SER A 55 -15.33 -1.16 -0.93
C SER A 55 -14.02 -0.38 -0.97
N GLY A 56 -12.89 -1.03 -0.77
CA GLY A 56 -11.56 -0.45 -0.87
C GLY A 56 -10.47 -1.51 -0.70
N PHE A 57 -9.24 -1.14 -1.02
CA PHE A 57 -8.06 -1.97 -0.79
C PHE A 57 -6.81 -1.12 -0.60
N LEU A 58 -5.77 -1.73 -0.04
CA LEU A 58 -4.43 -1.16 0.09
C LEU A 58 -3.40 -2.24 -0.23
N VAL A 59 -2.38 -1.85 -1.00
CA VAL A 59 -1.24 -2.69 -1.37
C VAL A 59 0.04 -2.02 -0.90
N ALA A 60 0.93 -2.79 -0.24
CA ALA A 60 2.23 -2.29 0.16
C ALA A 60 3.34 -3.34 0.02
N PHE A 61 4.57 -2.85 -0.16
CA PHE A 61 5.77 -3.64 -0.44
C PHE A 61 6.89 -3.25 0.51
N GLY A 62 7.57 -4.22 1.07
CA GLY A 62 8.79 -3.97 1.84
C GLY A 62 9.93 -3.46 0.97
N SER A 63 10.86 -2.70 1.56
CA SER A 63 12.02 -2.12 0.86
C SER A 63 12.92 -3.16 0.16
N GLY A 64 12.89 -4.41 0.59
CA GLY A 64 13.61 -5.53 -0.03
C GLY A 64 12.89 -6.20 -1.18
N SER A 65 11.69 -5.75 -1.55
CA SER A 65 10.91 -6.36 -2.64
C SER A 65 11.50 -6.04 -4.02
N GLY A 66 11.09 -6.84 -5.02
CA GLY A 66 11.42 -6.60 -6.43
C GLY A 66 10.54 -5.55 -7.12
N HIS A 67 9.94 -4.62 -6.37
CA HIS A 67 9.09 -3.58 -6.95
C HIS A 67 9.89 -2.67 -7.88
N ASP A 68 9.38 -2.44 -9.10
CA ASP A 68 10.12 -1.82 -10.21
C ASP A 68 9.70 -0.38 -10.54
N SER A 69 8.77 0.23 -9.78
CA SER A 69 8.40 1.63 -10.04
C SER A 69 9.56 2.58 -9.75
N SER A 70 9.63 3.68 -10.52
CA SER A 70 10.66 4.71 -10.30
C SER A 70 10.49 5.39 -8.93
N ASN A 71 9.25 5.53 -8.44
CA ASN A 71 8.97 6.10 -7.13
C ASN A 71 9.46 5.17 -6.00
N PHE A 72 9.23 3.85 -6.10
CA PHE A 72 9.78 2.89 -5.14
C PHE A 72 11.33 2.94 -5.12
N ARG A 73 11.97 2.95 -6.30
CA ARG A 73 13.44 3.07 -6.40
C ARG A 73 13.95 4.36 -5.77
N TRP A 74 13.23 5.49 -5.95
CA TRP A 74 13.58 6.77 -5.33
C TRP A 74 13.67 6.66 -3.80
N PHE A 75 12.71 5.96 -3.15
CA PHE A 75 12.75 5.71 -1.70
C PHE A 75 13.88 4.74 -1.33
N ARG A 76 14.03 3.65 -2.07
CA ARG A 76 15.07 2.64 -1.81
C ARG A 76 16.48 3.22 -1.85
N ASP A 77 16.73 4.18 -2.73
CA ASP A 77 18.04 4.81 -2.88
C ASP A 77 18.35 5.83 -1.76
N ARG A 78 17.36 6.24 -0.98
CA ARG A 78 17.47 7.31 0.04
C ARG A 78 17.16 6.87 1.45
N HIS A 79 16.40 5.82 1.60
CA HIS A 79 15.96 5.30 2.89
C HIS A 79 16.36 3.83 3.01
N GLY A 80 16.67 3.39 4.23
CA GLY A 80 17.03 2.00 4.49
C GLY A 80 15.81 1.06 4.46
N ARG A 81 15.24 0.78 5.61
CA ARG A 81 14.11 -0.13 5.77
C ARG A 81 12.79 0.66 5.83
N PHE A 82 11.85 0.35 4.94
CA PHE A 82 10.52 0.99 4.88
C PHE A 82 9.47 0.04 4.30
N LEU A 83 8.21 0.29 4.62
CA LEU A 83 7.07 -0.29 3.93
C LEU A 83 6.48 0.77 2.99
N TYR A 84 6.49 0.47 1.70
CA TYR A 84 5.99 1.36 0.65
C TYR A 84 4.54 1.06 0.32
N ILE A 85 3.65 2.01 0.54
CA ILE A 85 2.26 1.95 0.11
C ILE A 85 2.20 2.32 -1.37
N ASP A 86 2.04 1.32 -2.24
CA ASP A 86 1.93 1.53 -3.69
C ASP A 86 0.60 2.21 -4.04
N ARG A 87 -0.47 1.78 -3.40
CA ARG A 87 -1.79 2.39 -3.59
C ARG A 87 -2.76 2.12 -2.47
N ILE A 88 -3.65 3.10 -2.26
CA ILE A 88 -4.88 2.95 -1.50
C ILE A 88 -6.05 3.38 -2.38
N VAL A 89 -7.05 2.54 -2.52
CA VAL A 89 -8.24 2.81 -3.32
C VAL A 89 -9.48 2.60 -2.47
N VAL A 90 -10.37 3.60 -2.51
CA VAL A 90 -11.71 3.51 -1.91
C VAL A 90 -12.73 3.85 -2.98
N ALA A 91 -13.74 3.00 -3.12
CA ALA A 91 -14.84 3.21 -4.05
C ALA A 91 -15.41 4.62 -3.90
N SER A 92 -15.54 5.37 -5.00
CA SER A 92 -15.90 6.80 -4.97
C SER A 92 -17.20 7.07 -4.21
N ARG A 93 -18.21 6.20 -4.39
CA ARG A 93 -19.52 6.28 -3.69
C ARG A 93 -19.44 5.95 -2.19
N ARG A 94 -18.31 5.47 -1.70
CA ARG A 94 -18.06 5.07 -0.30
C ARG A 94 -17.03 5.95 0.39
N ARG A 95 -16.49 6.97 -0.30
CA ARG A 95 -15.57 7.96 0.30
C ARG A 95 -16.26 8.73 1.41
N GLY A 96 -15.49 9.26 2.35
CA GLY A 96 -16.02 9.92 3.56
C GLY A 96 -16.57 8.98 4.64
N GLY A 97 -16.69 7.68 4.35
CA GLY A 97 -17.25 6.68 5.27
C GLY A 97 -16.26 5.95 6.17
N GLY A 98 -15.02 6.46 6.33
CA GLY A 98 -14.02 5.88 7.25
C GLY A 98 -13.19 4.72 6.69
N LEU A 99 -13.47 4.22 5.47
CA LEU A 99 -12.74 3.07 4.88
C LEU A 99 -11.24 3.33 4.73
N GLY A 100 -10.86 4.51 4.21
CA GLY A 100 -9.45 4.89 4.09
C GLY A 100 -8.75 4.94 5.45
N ARG A 101 -9.43 5.48 6.48
CA ARG A 101 -8.92 5.51 7.85
C ARG A 101 -8.72 4.10 8.41
N ALA A 102 -9.66 3.19 8.17
CA ALA A 102 -9.55 1.80 8.61
C ALA A 102 -8.36 1.08 7.95
N LEU A 103 -8.18 1.23 6.63
CA LEU A 103 -7.03 0.68 5.91
C LEU A 103 -5.70 1.25 6.41
N TYR A 104 -5.65 2.57 6.69
CA TYR A 104 -4.43 3.21 7.20
C TYR A 104 -4.09 2.80 8.63
N ALA A 105 -5.09 2.70 9.50
CA ALA A 105 -4.87 2.20 10.87
C ALA A 105 -4.34 0.77 10.85
N ASP A 106 -4.88 -0.08 9.96
CA ASP A 106 -4.47 -1.47 9.84
C ASP A 106 -3.04 -1.60 9.27
N VAL A 107 -2.70 -0.90 8.17
CA VAL A 107 -1.34 -0.95 7.61
C VAL A 107 -0.31 -0.32 8.55
N GLN A 108 -0.68 0.71 9.30
CA GLN A 108 0.19 1.30 10.31
C GLN A 108 0.48 0.30 11.43
N SER A 109 -0.53 -0.36 11.99
CA SER A 109 -0.35 -1.40 13.01
C SER A 109 0.52 -2.55 12.51
N TYR A 110 0.38 -2.94 11.24
CA TYR A 110 1.25 -3.91 10.60
C TYR A 110 2.71 -3.43 10.53
N ALA A 111 2.91 -2.17 10.10
CA ALA A 111 4.22 -1.61 9.84
C ALA A 111 4.99 -1.29 11.12
N GLU A 112 4.33 -0.78 12.16
CA GLU A 112 4.95 -0.39 13.45
C GLU A 112 5.79 -1.48 14.10
N LEU A 113 5.52 -2.74 13.78
CA LEU A 113 6.27 -3.88 14.30
C LEU A 113 7.44 -4.31 13.40
N ARG A 114 7.48 -3.84 12.15
CA ARG A 114 8.35 -4.39 11.11
C ARG A 114 9.24 -3.37 10.45
N TYR A 115 8.84 -2.11 10.46
CA TYR A 115 9.47 -1.05 9.69
C TYR A 115 9.56 0.25 10.49
N PRO A 116 10.67 0.98 10.40
CA PRO A 116 10.79 2.30 11.00
C PRO A 116 10.00 3.37 10.24
N LEU A 117 9.61 3.09 8.98
CA LEU A 117 9.10 4.09 8.07
C LEU A 117 7.97 3.52 7.19
N LEU A 118 6.89 4.27 7.03
CA LEU A 118 5.95 4.15 5.92
C LEU A 118 6.33 5.17 4.84
N ALA A 119 6.26 4.76 3.58
CA ALA A 119 6.51 5.60 2.41
C ALA A 119 5.37 5.50 1.41
N CYS A 120 5.05 6.59 0.73
CA CYS A 120 4.12 6.62 -0.39
C CYS A 120 4.38 7.86 -1.23
N GLU A 121 3.75 7.95 -2.41
CA GLU A 121 3.73 9.18 -3.19
C GLU A 121 2.30 9.67 -3.45
N VAL A 122 2.20 10.96 -3.79
CA VAL A 122 0.98 11.60 -4.26
C VAL A 122 1.30 12.45 -5.47
N PHE A 123 0.55 12.28 -6.56
CA PHE A 123 0.75 13.07 -7.79
C PHE A 123 0.36 14.53 -7.57
N VAL A 124 1.17 15.47 -8.11
CA VAL A 124 1.09 16.90 -7.76
C VAL A 124 0.13 17.70 -8.65
N GLU A 125 -0.54 17.08 -9.62
CA GLU A 125 -1.24 17.75 -10.73
C GLU A 125 -2.50 18.55 -10.36
N HIS A 126 -2.91 18.61 -9.10
CA HIS A 126 -4.13 19.30 -8.69
C HIS A 126 -3.94 20.13 -7.42
N ASP A 127 -4.20 21.46 -7.50
CA ASP A 127 -4.05 22.44 -6.42
C ASP A 127 -4.91 22.19 -5.16
N SER A 128 -5.91 21.35 -5.24
CA SER A 128 -6.72 20.91 -4.11
C SER A 128 -6.60 19.40 -3.95
N ASP A 129 -5.59 18.96 -3.22
CA ASP A 129 -5.28 17.55 -3.15
C ASP A 129 -5.87 16.88 -1.90
N PRO A 130 -7.08 16.31 -1.98
CA PRO A 130 -7.66 15.56 -0.87
C PRO A 130 -6.75 14.41 -0.41
N ALA A 131 -5.91 13.88 -1.31
CA ALA A 131 -4.96 12.83 -0.97
C ALA A 131 -3.86 13.37 -0.06
N ARG A 132 -3.26 14.53 -0.37
CA ARG A 132 -2.23 15.16 0.50
C ARG A 132 -2.79 15.46 1.89
N VAL A 133 -4.00 16.02 1.97
CA VAL A 133 -4.68 16.27 3.24
C VAL A 133 -4.94 14.97 3.99
N PHE A 134 -5.37 13.92 3.29
CA PHE A 134 -5.62 12.61 3.88
C PHE A 134 -4.32 12.03 4.45
N HIS A 135 -3.24 11.94 3.67
CA HIS A 135 -1.94 11.43 4.13
C HIS A 135 -1.38 12.27 5.28
N GLY A 136 -1.43 13.61 5.17
CA GLY A 136 -0.99 14.52 6.23
C GLY A 136 -1.76 14.32 7.54
N SER A 137 -3.06 13.99 7.48
CA SER A 137 -3.88 13.70 8.67
C SER A 137 -3.45 12.42 9.41
N PHE A 138 -2.64 11.56 8.76
CA PHE A 138 -2.01 10.38 9.35
C PHE A 138 -0.54 10.59 9.73
N GLY A 139 -0.04 11.83 9.65
CA GLY A 139 1.33 12.18 10.04
C GLY A 139 2.37 11.95 8.94
N PHE A 140 1.96 11.79 7.70
CA PHE A 140 2.90 11.82 6.57
C PHE A 140 3.36 13.25 6.29
N HIS A 141 4.63 13.41 5.93
CA HIS A 141 5.22 14.67 5.50
C HIS A 141 6.05 14.47 4.22
N GLU A 142 6.19 15.53 3.44
CA GLU A 142 6.96 15.51 2.19
C GLU A 142 8.46 15.54 2.49
N VAL A 143 9.20 14.63 1.86
CA VAL A 143 10.66 14.54 1.95
C VAL A 143 11.35 14.83 0.62
N GLY A 144 10.60 15.10 -0.42
CA GLY A 144 11.10 15.47 -1.73
C GLY A 144 10.07 15.30 -2.82
N GLN A 145 10.50 15.56 -4.05
CA GLN A 145 9.69 15.35 -5.25
C GLN A 145 10.44 14.47 -6.24
N HIS A 146 9.69 13.74 -7.03
CA HIS A 146 10.21 12.91 -8.11
C HIS A 146 9.35 13.09 -9.37
N VAL A 147 10.00 13.03 -10.52
CA VAL A 147 9.31 12.98 -11.81
C VAL A 147 9.33 11.55 -12.29
N MET A 148 8.17 10.93 -12.30
CA MET A 148 7.99 9.59 -12.87
C MET A 148 7.94 9.75 -14.40
N PRO A 149 8.88 9.15 -15.15
CA PRO A 149 8.95 9.31 -16.59
C PRO A 149 7.78 8.63 -17.30
N ALA A 150 7.37 9.18 -18.42
CA ALA A 150 6.43 8.54 -19.33
C ALA A 150 6.90 7.14 -19.74
N GLY A 151 5.98 6.22 -19.96
CA GLY A 151 6.23 4.82 -20.33
C GLY A 151 5.53 3.82 -19.41
N ALA A 152 5.47 2.55 -19.81
CA ALA A 152 4.87 1.46 -19.04
C ALA A 152 3.46 1.76 -18.47
N GLY A 153 2.58 2.38 -19.27
CA GLY A 153 1.21 2.76 -18.87
C GLY A 153 1.07 4.17 -18.32
N VAL A 154 2.15 4.95 -18.29
CA VAL A 154 2.19 6.36 -17.92
C VAL A 154 2.30 7.18 -19.23
N PRO A 155 1.28 7.94 -19.64
CA PRO A 155 1.27 8.61 -20.95
C PRO A 155 2.22 9.80 -21.05
N GLU A 156 2.51 10.45 -19.93
CA GLU A 156 3.38 11.63 -19.83
C GLU A 156 4.14 11.62 -18.50
N ASP A 157 5.13 12.50 -18.36
CA ASP A 157 5.87 12.65 -17.13
C ASP A 157 4.96 13.15 -15.99
N ILE A 158 4.91 12.43 -14.89
CA ILE A 158 4.08 12.77 -13.73
C ILE A 158 4.96 13.19 -12.56
N ARG A 159 4.73 14.38 -12.04
CA ARG A 159 5.39 14.84 -10.82
C ARG A 159 4.68 14.28 -9.60
N ALA A 160 5.45 13.73 -8.66
CA ALA A 160 4.96 13.18 -7.40
C ALA A 160 5.65 13.85 -6.21
N SER A 161 4.86 14.16 -5.16
CA SER A 161 5.38 14.43 -3.82
C SER A 161 5.68 13.09 -3.15
N MET A 162 6.91 12.94 -2.67
CA MET A 162 7.38 11.76 -1.97
C MET A 162 7.15 11.95 -0.48
N LEU A 163 6.31 11.11 0.11
CA LEU A 163 5.83 11.26 1.48
C LEU A 163 6.35 10.14 2.36
N VAL A 164 6.74 10.46 3.59
CA VAL A 164 7.09 9.47 4.60
C VAL A 164 6.36 9.73 5.91
N LYS A 165 6.22 8.67 6.69
CA LYS A 165 5.80 8.72 8.09
C LYS A 165 6.75 7.86 8.91
N GLU A 166 7.37 8.46 9.91
CA GLU A 166 8.18 7.75 10.89
C GLU A 166 7.28 6.97 11.86
N LEU A 167 7.70 5.77 12.20
CA LEU A 167 6.99 4.87 13.12
C LEU A 167 7.80 4.75 14.41
N CYS A 168 7.54 5.64 15.36
CA CYS A 168 8.32 5.77 16.60
C CYS A 168 8.26 4.50 17.49
N SER A 169 7.21 3.70 17.40
CA SER A 169 7.08 2.44 18.12
C SER A 169 8.05 1.35 17.63
N TYR A 170 8.50 1.43 16.37
CA TYR A 170 9.39 0.42 15.78
C TYR A 170 10.70 0.25 16.57
N ALA A 171 11.35 1.35 16.93
CA ALA A 171 12.62 1.30 17.65
C ALA A 171 12.47 0.58 19.00
N TRP A 172 11.42 0.90 19.73
CA TRP A 172 11.11 0.26 21.01
C TRP A 172 10.78 -1.23 20.84
N VAL A 173 9.95 -1.57 19.86
CA VAL A 173 9.58 -2.98 19.57
C VAL A 173 10.82 -3.78 19.19
N HIS A 174 11.66 -3.25 18.30
CA HIS A 174 12.87 -3.92 17.85
C HIS A 174 13.89 -4.11 18.98
N GLU A 175 14.05 -3.13 19.86
CA GLU A 175 14.93 -3.22 21.03
C GLU A 175 14.49 -4.34 22.00
N HIS A 176 13.18 -4.50 22.22
CA HIS A 176 12.64 -5.41 23.22
C HIS A 176 12.37 -6.83 22.70
N TYR A 177 12.03 -6.97 21.43
CA TYR A 177 11.64 -8.25 20.83
C TYR A 177 12.56 -8.71 19.70
N GLY A 178 13.49 -7.87 19.23
CA GLY A 178 14.33 -8.17 18.07
C GLY A 178 13.48 -8.48 16.84
N ASP A 179 13.83 -9.59 16.16
CA ASP A 179 13.07 -10.09 15.01
C ASP A 179 11.93 -11.06 15.41
N ALA A 180 11.86 -11.45 16.68
CA ALA A 180 10.81 -12.32 17.24
C ALA A 180 9.64 -11.47 17.74
N LEU A 181 8.73 -11.12 16.83
CA LEU A 181 7.54 -10.37 17.20
C LEU A 181 6.68 -11.13 18.20
N PRO A 182 6.09 -10.43 19.20
CA PRO A 182 5.17 -11.08 20.12
C PRO A 182 3.95 -11.65 19.37
N ASP A 183 3.51 -12.82 19.79
CA ASP A 183 2.25 -13.40 19.28
C ASP A 183 1.06 -12.68 19.92
N VAL A 184 0.60 -11.64 19.26
CA VAL A 184 -0.54 -10.84 19.70
C VAL A 184 -1.66 -10.94 18.67
N PRO A 185 -2.79 -11.56 19.03
CA PRO A 185 -3.84 -11.90 18.06
C PRO A 185 -4.45 -10.70 17.32
N TRP A 186 -4.37 -9.49 17.90
CA TRP A 186 -4.90 -8.25 17.29
C TRP A 186 -3.92 -7.54 16.34
N LEU A 187 -2.66 -8.01 16.27
CA LEU A 187 -1.71 -7.47 15.32
C LEU A 187 -1.93 -8.05 13.93
N ALA A 188 -1.79 -7.20 12.92
CA ALA A 188 -1.86 -7.64 11.54
C ALA A 188 -0.78 -8.68 11.25
N GLN A 189 -1.19 -9.87 10.89
CA GLN A 189 -0.27 -10.94 10.49
C GLN A 189 0.29 -10.67 9.09
N PRO A 190 1.55 -11.06 8.80
CA PRO A 190 2.05 -11.01 7.44
C PRO A 190 1.20 -11.92 6.56
N ARG A 191 0.97 -11.52 5.33
CA ARG A 191 0.34 -12.39 4.35
C ARG A 191 1.23 -13.60 4.13
N ILE A 192 0.68 -14.81 4.28
CA ILE A 192 1.39 -16.03 3.95
C ILE A 192 1.54 -16.05 2.42
N PRO A 193 2.76 -16.01 1.86
CA PRO A 193 2.92 -16.15 0.42
C PRO A 193 2.30 -17.48 -0.01
N ALA A 194 1.56 -17.45 -1.12
CA ALA A 194 1.07 -18.69 -1.72
C ALA A 194 2.25 -19.64 -1.92
N PRO A 195 2.11 -20.95 -1.62
CA PRO A 195 3.20 -21.89 -1.79
C PRO A 195 3.67 -21.81 -3.25
N ALA A 196 4.98 -21.57 -3.43
CA ALA A 196 5.58 -21.53 -4.75
C ALA A 196 5.18 -22.84 -5.47
N HIS A 197 4.49 -22.71 -6.61
CA HIS A 197 4.22 -23.87 -7.45
C HIS A 197 5.55 -24.54 -7.73
N ARG A 198 5.80 -25.69 -7.13
CA ARG A 198 6.90 -26.55 -7.54
C ARG A 198 6.66 -26.85 -9.02
N ALA A 199 7.50 -26.32 -9.87
CA ALA A 199 7.58 -26.75 -11.24
C ALA A 199 7.85 -28.27 -11.18
N THR A 200 6.81 -29.08 -11.50
CA THR A 200 6.98 -30.51 -11.73
C THR A 200 7.75 -30.62 -13.04
N GLY A 201 9.08 -30.72 -12.94
CA GLY A 201 9.91 -31.12 -14.05
C GLY A 201 9.58 -32.57 -14.37
N THR A 202 9.20 -32.83 -15.59
CA THR A 202 9.37 -34.09 -16.30
C THR A 202 10.29 -33.90 -17.45
#